data_2ab410d30f35df82e47e20d4a37e6085
#
_entry.id   2ab410d30f35df82e47e20d4a37e6085
#
_cell.length_a   1.000
_cell.length_b   1.000
_cell.length_c   1.000
_cell.angle_alpha   90.00
_cell.angle_beta   90.00
_cell.angle_gamma   90.00
#
_symmetry.space_group_name_H-M   'P 1'
#
loop_
_entity.id
_entity.type
_entity.pdbx_description
1 polymer ?
#
loop_
_entity_poly.entity_id
_entity_poly.type
_entity_poly.pdbx_seq_one_letter_code
_entity_poly.pdbx_strand_id
1 'polypeptide(L)'
;MSGSFGLATYLALTSFNERPALPGQWEERPAGPVIWIWCNSADDLALARNVSGQFRAEDEEAIFLITLPSTVGLEPASNEILVSLARPGRLLLRSFLDHWLPDALLWVRGRLDPKTLVETDMLGIQRILIDARAGGIKPGRGGWIPRLIRPLISKIDRVFAADDA
;
A
#
# COMPACT_ATOMS: atom_id res chain seq x y z
N MET A 1 2.76 26.41 5.52
CA MET A 1 3.02 25.19 6.33
C MET A 1 1.79 24.86 7.15
N SER A 2 0.73 24.39 6.53
CA SER A 2 -0.49 23.95 7.24
C SER A 2 -0.59 22.44 7.15
N GLY A 3 0.25 21.75 7.94
CA GLY A 3 0.02 20.34 8.25
C GLY A 3 -1.38 20.25 8.83
N SER A 4 -2.29 19.57 8.15
CA SER A 4 -3.69 19.46 8.53
C SER A 4 -3.77 18.94 9.97
N PHE A 5 -4.19 19.79 10.89
CA PHE A 5 -4.39 19.44 12.31
C PHE A 5 -5.27 18.19 12.44
N GLY A 6 -6.22 18.01 11.51
CA GLY A 6 -7.05 16.82 11.41
C GLY A 6 -6.31 15.53 11.09
N LEU A 7 -5.27 15.56 10.25
CA LEU A 7 -4.47 14.38 9.92
C LEU A 7 -3.63 13.95 11.12
N ALA A 8 -2.98 14.90 11.81
CA ALA A 8 -2.20 14.62 13.01
C ALA A 8 -3.08 14.02 14.12
N THR A 9 -4.28 14.58 14.33
CA THR A 9 -5.26 14.06 15.30
C THR A 9 -5.74 12.66 14.92
N TYR A 10 -6.06 12.42 13.65
CA TYR A 10 -6.45 11.10 13.16
C TYR A 10 -5.35 10.05 13.39
N LEU A 11 -4.11 10.38 13.05
CA LEU A 11 -2.97 9.49 13.25
C LEU A 11 -2.73 9.21 14.74
N ALA A 12 -2.86 10.22 15.60
CA ALA A 12 -2.75 10.05 17.05
C ALA A 12 -3.84 9.13 17.61
N LEU A 13 -5.10 9.38 17.28
CA LEU A 13 -6.23 8.58 17.78
C LEU A 13 -6.21 7.12 17.32
N THR A 14 -5.69 6.83 16.12
CA THR A 14 -5.60 5.46 15.60
C THR A 14 -4.41 4.68 16.15
N SER A 15 -3.47 5.33 16.86
CA SER A 15 -2.27 4.68 17.41
C SER A 15 -2.45 4.18 18.86
N PHE A 16 -3.53 4.55 19.56
CA PHE A 16 -3.68 4.26 20.99
C PHE A 16 -3.93 2.78 21.35
N ASN A 17 -4.32 1.93 20.40
CA ASN A 17 -4.64 0.52 20.65
C ASN A 17 -3.79 -0.46 19.82
N GLU A 18 -2.64 -0.05 19.34
CA GLU A 18 -1.81 -0.86 18.47
C GLU A 18 -0.93 -1.82 19.26
N ARG A 19 -0.97 -3.10 18.89
CA ARG A 19 0.03 -4.07 19.36
C ARG A 19 1.29 -3.93 18.53
N PRO A 20 2.48 -3.93 19.16
CA PRO A 20 3.74 -3.95 18.41
C PRO A 20 3.83 -5.24 17.58
N ALA A 21 4.45 -5.15 16.41
CA ALA A 21 4.77 -6.33 15.61
C ALA A 21 5.71 -7.25 16.39
N LEU A 22 5.48 -8.56 16.29
CA LEU A 22 6.36 -9.55 16.89
C LEU A 22 7.60 -9.75 16.02
N PRO A 23 8.80 -9.84 16.60
CA PRO A 23 10.02 -10.22 15.85
C PRO A 23 9.83 -11.57 15.16
N GLY A 24 10.26 -11.68 13.89
CA GLY A 24 10.15 -12.92 13.10
C GLY A 24 8.77 -13.17 12.47
N GLN A 25 7.94 -12.16 12.38
CA GLN A 25 6.60 -12.27 11.79
C GLN A 25 6.63 -12.49 10.26
N TRP A 26 7.70 -12.10 9.59
CA TRP A 26 7.84 -12.20 8.14
C TRP A 26 9.05 -13.02 7.73
N GLU A 27 9.01 -13.53 6.51
CA GLU A 27 10.15 -14.18 5.88
C GLU A 27 11.35 -13.23 5.74
N GLU A 28 12.53 -13.78 5.50
CA GLU A 28 13.72 -12.98 5.25
C GLU A 28 13.55 -12.13 3.98
N ARG A 29 13.93 -10.85 4.06
CA ARG A 29 13.90 -9.96 2.91
C ARG A 29 14.86 -10.47 1.83
N PRO A 30 14.39 -10.72 0.60
CA PRO A 30 15.26 -11.13 -0.49
C PRO A 30 16.22 -9.98 -0.88
N ALA A 31 17.32 -10.34 -1.52
CA ALA A 31 18.19 -9.37 -2.17
C ALA A 31 17.52 -8.77 -3.41
N GLY A 32 17.91 -7.56 -3.78
CA GLY A 32 17.43 -6.88 -4.97
C GLY A 32 16.24 -5.93 -4.73
N PRO A 33 15.70 -5.37 -5.83
CA PRO A 33 14.59 -4.43 -5.76
C PRO A 33 13.32 -5.10 -5.25
N VAL A 34 12.64 -4.44 -4.31
CA VAL A 34 11.34 -4.88 -3.78
C VAL A 34 10.27 -3.90 -4.17
N ILE A 35 9.32 -4.35 -4.98
CA ILE A 35 8.15 -3.57 -5.39
C ILE A 35 6.96 -4.02 -4.53
N TRP A 36 6.49 -3.15 -3.70
CA TRP A 36 5.33 -3.42 -2.87
C TRP A 36 4.03 -3.15 -3.63
N ILE A 37 3.18 -4.16 -3.75
CA ILE A 37 1.86 -4.03 -4.37
C ILE A 37 0.80 -4.15 -3.28
N TRP A 38 0.04 -3.08 -3.08
CA TRP A 38 -1.07 -3.08 -2.14
C TRP A 38 -2.38 -3.47 -2.84
N CYS A 39 -2.95 -4.60 -2.43
CA CYS A 39 -4.26 -5.07 -2.84
C CYS A 39 -5.28 -4.91 -1.70
N ASN A 40 -6.46 -4.37 -1.99
CA ASN A 40 -7.53 -4.21 -1.01
C ASN A 40 -8.37 -5.48 -0.84
N SER A 41 -8.30 -6.40 -1.80
CA SER A 41 -9.02 -7.66 -1.82
C SER A 41 -8.28 -8.72 -2.65
N ALA A 42 -8.71 -9.97 -2.55
CA ALA A 42 -8.19 -11.05 -3.39
C ALA A 42 -8.51 -10.83 -4.89
N ASP A 43 -9.59 -10.12 -5.21
CA ASP A 43 -9.97 -9.80 -6.59
C ASP A 43 -8.94 -8.89 -7.29
N ASP A 44 -8.17 -8.13 -6.52
CA ASP A 44 -7.12 -7.26 -7.04
C ASP A 44 -5.86 -8.05 -7.44
N LEU A 45 -5.71 -9.30 -7.00
CA LEU A 45 -4.51 -10.10 -7.23
C LEU A 45 -4.25 -10.36 -8.72
N ALA A 46 -5.30 -10.58 -9.50
CA ALA A 46 -5.16 -10.79 -10.95
C ALA A 46 -4.56 -9.55 -11.65
N LEU A 47 -5.02 -8.35 -11.27
CA LEU A 47 -4.45 -7.10 -11.79
C LEU A 47 -3.03 -6.88 -11.26
N ALA A 48 -2.77 -7.14 -9.98
CA ALA A 48 -1.44 -7.08 -9.41
C ALA A 48 -0.45 -7.95 -10.18
N ARG A 49 -0.84 -9.20 -10.52
CA ARG A 49 -0.04 -10.14 -11.31
C ARG A 49 0.16 -9.71 -12.75
N ASN A 50 -0.83 -9.10 -13.36
CA ASN A 50 -0.67 -8.52 -14.70
C ASN A 50 0.40 -7.43 -14.69
N VAL A 51 0.30 -6.51 -13.74
CA VAL A 51 1.25 -5.41 -13.58
C VAL A 51 2.66 -5.93 -13.26
N SER A 52 2.81 -6.86 -12.31
CA SER A 52 4.11 -7.43 -11.97
C SER A 52 4.72 -8.18 -13.15
N GLY A 53 3.91 -8.86 -13.97
CA GLY A 53 4.36 -9.51 -15.19
C GLY A 53 4.95 -8.54 -16.22
N GLN A 54 4.37 -7.35 -16.35
CA GLN A 54 4.91 -6.30 -17.23
C GLN A 54 6.25 -5.75 -16.70
N PHE A 55 6.34 -5.49 -15.40
CA PHE A 55 7.59 -5.05 -14.78
C PHE A 55 8.72 -6.08 -14.91
N ARG A 56 8.41 -7.37 -14.77
CA ARG A 56 9.39 -8.46 -14.92
C ARG A 56 9.99 -8.55 -16.33
N ALA A 57 9.28 -8.09 -17.33
CA ALA A 57 9.82 -8.02 -18.70
C ALA A 57 10.96 -6.99 -18.81
N GLU A 58 11.02 -6.01 -17.92
CA GLU A 58 12.02 -4.95 -17.87
C GLU A 58 13.11 -5.23 -16.82
N ASP A 59 12.75 -5.85 -15.70
CA ASP A 59 13.64 -6.19 -14.58
C ASP A 59 13.29 -7.58 -14.02
N GLU A 60 14.08 -8.59 -14.40
CA GLU A 60 13.90 -9.97 -13.97
C GLU A 60 14.24 -10.21 -12.49
N GLU A 61 15.03 -9.33 -11.88
CA GLU A 61 15.46 -9.44 -10.49
C GLU A 61 14.45 -8.85 -9.50
N ALA A 62 13.47 -8.09 -9.97
CA ALA A 62 12.48 -7.46 -9.12
C ALA A 62 11.63 -8.51 -8.37
N ILE A 63 11.50 -8.30 -7.07
CA ILE A 63 10.64 -9.08 -6.19
C ILE A 63 9.36 -8.30 -5.92
N PHE A 64 8.22 -8.96 -6.06
CA PHE A 64 6.90 -8.35 -5.85
C PHE A 64 6.34 -8.79 -4.49
N LEU A 65 6.36 -7.85 -3.55
CA LEU A 65 5.77 -8.01 -2.23
C LEU A 65 4.29 -7.61 -2.31
N ILE A 66 3.40 -8.59 -2.37
CA ILE A 66 1.96 -8.35 -2.52
C ILE A 66 1.27 -8.48 -1.17
N THR A 67 0.66 -7.39 -0.71
CA THR A 67 -0.13 -7.40 0.52
C THR A 67 -1.61 -7.47 0.23
N LEU A 68 -2.30 -8.35 0.96
CA LEU A 68 -3.74 -8.57 0.90
C LEU A 68 -4.33 -8.62 2.31
N PRO A 69 -5.64 -8.43 2.49
CA PRO A 69 -6.28 -8.65 3.79
C PRO A 69 -6.14 -10.06 4.32
N SER A 70 -6.06 -11.05 3.42
CA SER A 70 -5.81 -12.47 3.75
C SER A 70 -5.12 -13.16 2.58
N THR A 71 -4.19 -14.04 2.88
CA THR A 71 -3.47 -14.87 1.90
C THR A 71 -3.92 -16.33 1.93
N VAL A 72 -4.94 -16.66 2.71
CA VAL A 72 -5.46 -18.04 2.82
C VAL A 72 -5.93 -18.56 1.46
N GLY A 73 -5.41 -19.72 1.07
CA GLY A 73 -5.74 -20.38 -0.21
C GLY A 73 -5.09 -19.74 -1.44
N LEU A 74 -4.14 -18.82 -1.24
CA LEU A 74 -3.38 -18.20 -2.31
C LEU A 74 -1.95 -18.77 -2.33
N GLU A 75 -1.45 -19.07 -3.54
CA GLU A 75 -0.07 -19.50 -3.75
C GLU A 75 0.73 -18.38 -4.43
N PRO A 76 1.94 -18.07 -3.96
CA PRO A 76 2.80 -17.11 -4.62
C PRO A 76 3.29 -17.64 -5.96
N ALA A 77 3.38 -16.79 -6.97
CA ALA A 77 4.10 -17.09 -8.21
C ALA A 77 5.61 -16.85 -8.02
N SER A 78 6.39 -17.15 -9.05
CA SER A 78 7.82 -16.85 -9.03
C SER A 78 8.05 -15.36 -8.80
N ASN A 79 8.99 -15.01 -7.93
CA ASN A 79 9.31 -13.63 -7.53
C ASN A 79 8.16 -12.90 -6.82
N GLU A 80 7.17 -13.60 -6.29
CA GLU A 80 6.12 -13.03 -5.44
C GLU A 80 6.30 -13.46 -3.99
N ILE A 81 6.03 -12.55 -3.08
CA ILE A 81 5.86 -12.81 -1.66
C ILE A 81 4.48 -12.31 -1.28
N LEU A 82 3.62 -13.21 -0.79
CA LEU A 82 2.28 -12.85 -0.35
C LEU A 82 2.27 -12.62 1.16
N VAL A 83 1.85 -11.45 1.58
CA VAL A 83 1.76 -11.08 3.00
C VAL A 83 0.34 -10.68 3.36
N SER A 84 -0.18 -11.29 4.41
CA SER A 84 -1.46 -10.87 4.99
C SER A 84 -1.25 -9.58 5.79
N LEU A 85 -1.85 -8.49 5.34
CA LEU A 85 -1.75 -7.18 5.97
C LEU A 85 -3.11 -6.45 5.89
N ALA A 86 -3.99 -6.75 6.83
CA ALA A 86 -5.31 -6.15 6.91
C ALA A 86 -5.28 -4.90 7.79
N ARG A 87 -5.44 -3.72 7.18
CA ARG A 87 -5.55 -2.43 7.89
C ARG A 87 -4.51 -2.26 9.01
N PRO A 88 -3.23 -2.25 8.68
CA PRO A 88 -2.18 -2.21 9.69
C PRO A 88 -2.29 -0.95 10.56
N GLY A 89 -2.06 -1.11 11.84
CA GLY A 89 -1.77 0.00 12.71
C GLY A 89 -0.44 0.65 12.34
N ARG A 90 -0.17 1.83 12.87
CA ARG A 90 1.04 2.59 12.51
C ARG A 90 2.32 1.87 12.92
N LEU A 91 2.35 1.22 14.08
CA LEU A 91 3.52 0.48 14.57
C LEU A 91 3.80 -0.75 13.70
N LEU A 92 2.75 -1.52 13.36
CA LEU A 92 2.87 -2.67 12.47
C LEU A 92 3.34 -2.24 11.08
N LEU A 93 2.78 -1.16 10.55
CA LEU A 93 3.17 -0.62 9.25
C LEU A 93 4.64 -0.18 9.21
N ARG A 94 5.12 0.52 10.24
CA ARG A 94 6.53 0.90 10.34
C ARG A 94 7.44 -0.31 10.41
N SER A 95 7.11 -1.29 11.24
CA SER A 95 7.86 -2.54 11.33
C SER A 95 7.89 -3.29 10.00
N PHE A 96 6.77 -3.28 9.26
CA PHE A 96 6.70 -3.82 7.90
C PHE A 96 7.62 -3.07 6.93
N LEU A 97 7.58 -1.76 6.92
CA LEU A 97 8.42 -0.92 6.06
C LEU A 97 9.90 -1.04 6.40
N ASP A 98 10.25 -1.10 7.69
CA ASP A 98 11.62 -1.27 8.15
C ASP A 98 12.19 -2.64 7.78
N HIS A 99 11.34 -3.67 7.74
CA HIS A 99 11.74 -5.03 7.37
C HIS A 99 11.93 -5.19 5.85
N TRP A 100 10.92 -4.76 5.08
CA TRP A 100 10.89 -5.01 3.64
C TRP A 100 11.63 -3.97 2.82
N LEU A 101 11.76 -2.74 3.30
CA LEU A 101 12.43 -1.61 2.62
C LEU A 101 12.03 -1.53 1.14
N PRO A 102 10.75 -1.37 0.82
CA PRO A 102 10.31 -1.38 -0.57
C PRO A 102 10.81 -0.14 -1.31
N ASP A 103 11.19 -0.31 -2.58
CA ASP A 103 11.66 0.77 -3.45
C ASP A 103 10.51 1.58 -4.03
N ALA A 104 9.37 0.93 -4.25
CA ALA A 104 8.15 1.58 -4.72
C ALA A 104 6.91 0.92 -4.13
N LEU A 105 5.81 1.68 -4.04
CA LEU A 105 4.48 1.20 -3.68
C LEU A 105 3.55 1.37 -4.88
N LEU A 106 3.03 0.25 -5.38
CA LEU A 106 1.96 0.21 -6.36
C LEU A 106 0.64 -0.05 -5.64
N TRP A 107 -0.23 0.94 -5.65
CA TRP A 107 -1.55 0.83 -5.05
C TRP A 107 -2.56 0.37 -6.10
N VAL A 108 -3.08 -0.84 -5.94
CA VAL A 108 -4.06 -1.40 -6.87
C VAL A 108 -5.46 -1.09 -6.38
N ARG A 109 -6.17 -0.25 -7.13
CA ARG A 109 -7.57 0.12 -6.89
C ARG A 109 -7.91 0.58 -5.47
N GLY A 110 -9.08 1.18 -5.32
CA GLY A 110 -9.85 1.26 -4.09
C GLY A 110 -9.35 2.25 -3.06
N ARG A 111 -9.46 1.86 -1.81
CA ARG A 111 -9.29 2.75 -0.67
C ARG A 111 -7.83 3.03 -0.37
N LEU A 112 -7.44 4.28 -0.45
CA LEU A 112 -6.15 4.75 0.05
C LEU A 112 -6.16 4.80 1.58
N ASP A 113 -5.16 4.20 2.21
CA ASP A 113 -4.95 4.31 3.66
C ASP A 113 -4.07 5.51 3.99
N PRO A 114 -4.58 6.50 4.72
CA PRO A 114 -3.82 7.71 5.04
C PRO A 114 -2.51 7.45 5.79
N LYS A 115 -2.47 6.45 6.67
CA LYS A 115 -1.26 6.10 7.43
C LYS A 115 -0.17 5.60 6.50
N THR A 116 -0.51 4.70 5.60
CA THR A 116 0.42 4.16 4.61
C THR A 116 0.99 5.25 3.71
N LEU A 117 0.15 6.17 3.24
CA LEU A 117 0.59 7.28 2.41
C LEU A 117 1.57 8.21 3.15
N VAL A 118 1.32 8.48 4.44
CA VAL A 118 2.21 9.31 5.25
C VAL A 118 3.53 8.62 5.54
N GLU A 119 3.51 7.37 5.98
CA GLU A 119 4.74 6.64 6.33
C GLU A 119 5.62 6.39 5.10
N THR A 120 5.04 6.06 3.94
CA THR A 120 5.79 5.93 2.68
C THR A 120 6.35 7.26 2.19
N ASP A 121 5.62 8.37 2.38
CA ASP A 121 6.09 9.72 2.08
C ASP A 121 7.32 10.09 2.91
N MET A 122 7.28 9.81 4.21
CA MET A 122 8.39 10.07 5.12
C MET A 122 9.67 9.30 4.76
N LEU A 123 9.53 8.11 4.18
CA LEU A 123 10.63 7.27 3.75
C LEU A 123 11.07 7.54 2.30
N GLY A 124 10.41 8.46 1.59
CA GLY A 124 10.72 8.77 0.19
C GLY A 124 10.37 7.65 -0.80
N ILE A 125 9.51 6.70 -0.40
CA ILE A 125 9.07 5.60 -1.25
C ILE A 125 8.14 6.17 -2.34
N GLN A 126 8.45 5.88 -3.61
CA GLN A 126 7.63 6.28 -4.74
C GLN A 126 6.26 5.59 -4.69
N ARG A 127 5.18 6.35 -4.90
CA ARG A 127 3.80 5.85 -4.81
C ARG A 127 3.10 6.01 -6.14
N ILE A 128 2.57 4.90 -6.63
CA ILE A 128 1.88 4.81 -7.91
C ILE A 128 0.50 4.20 -7.67
N LEU A 129 -0.55 4.88 -8.11
CA LEU A 129 -1.92 4.38 -8.08
C LEU A 129 -2.29 3.80 -9.45
N ILE A 130 -2.76 2.56 -9.46
CA ILE A 130 -3.11 1.81 -10.67
C ILE A 130 -4.62 1.54 -10.67
N ASP A 131 -5.23 1.62 -11.85
CA ASP A 131 -6.67 1.41 -12.07
C ASP A 131 -7.53 2.35 -11.20
N ALA A 132 -7.14 3.63 -11.16
CA ALA A 132 -7.90 4.65 -10.47
C ALA A 132 -9.23 4.89 -11.20
N ARG A 133 -10.34 4.49 -10.58
CA ARG A 133 -11.69 4.77 -11.06
C ARG A 133 -12.28 5.95 -10.31
N ALA A 134 -13.01 6.83 -11.00
CA ALA A 134 -13.62 8.02 -10.42
C ALA A 134 -14.52 7.74 -9.19
N GLY A 135 -15.09 6.55 -9.09
CA GLY A 135 -15.88 6.09 -7.93
C GLY A 135 -15.09 5.37 -6.84
N GLY A 136 -13.81 5.07 -7.07
CA GLY A 136 -12.97 4.27 -6.14
C GLY A 136 -12.51 5.03 -4.90
N ILE A 137 -12.45 6.35 -4.98
CA ILE A 137 -12.15 7.23 -3.84
C ILE A 137 -13.48 7.58 -3.17
N LYS A 138 -14.15 6.60 -2.58
CA LYS A 138 -15.37 6.88 -1.81
C LYS A 138 -14.99 7.47 -0.47
N PRO A 139 -15.51 8.66 -0.12
CA PRO A 139 -15.42 9.15 1.24
C PRO A 139 -16.13 8.16 2.16
N GLY A 140 -15.47 7.72 3.23
CA GLY A 140 -16.11 6.88 4.24
C GLY A 140 -17.34 7.59 4.83
N ARG A 141 -18.27 6.82 5.41
CA ARG A 141 -19.42 7.35 6.12
C ARG A 141 -18.97 8.38 7.15
N GLY A 142 -19.21 9.65 6.88
CA GLY A 142 -18.86 10.69 7.84
C GLY A 142 -18.42 12.03 7.28
N GLY A 143 -18.53 12.33 5.99
CA GLY A 143 -18.32 13.69 5.42
C GLY A 143 -16.98 14.37 5.71
N TRP A 144 -16.16 13.80 6.55
CA TRP A 144 -14.92 14.35 7.10
C TRP A 144 -13.69 14.10 6.21
N ILE A 145 -13.78 13.07 5.39
CA ILE A 145 -12.68 12.47 4.63
C ILE A 145 -12.27 13.30 3.38
N PRO A 146 -13.14 14.02 2.67
CA PRO A 146 -12.72 14.77 1.47
C PRO A 146 -11.64 15.81 1.75
N ARG A 147 -11.62 16.43 2.94
CA ARG A 147 -10.60 17.42 3.32
C ARG A 147 -9.25 16.79 3.68
N LEU A 148 -9.26 15.54 4.19
CA LEU A 148 -8.05 14.78 4.52
C LEU A 148 -7.43 14.10 3.28
N ILE A 149 -8.25 13.68 2.33
CA ILE A 149 -7.80 12.95 1.13
C ILE A 149 -7.11 13.89 0.13
N ARG A 150 -7.58 15.13 -0.05
CA ARG A 150 -6.97 16.07 -1.00
C ARG A 150 -5.47 16.23 -0.84
N PRO A 151 -4.92 16.54 0.37
CA PRO A 151 -3.48 16.63 0.53
C PRO A 151 -2.76 15.26 0.44
N LEU A 152 -3.48 14.14 0.57
CA LEU A 152 -2.90 12.81 0.45
C LEU A 152 -2.82 12.35 -1.01
N ILE A 153 -3.81 12.71 -1.84
CA ILE A 153 -3.77 12.45 -3.29
C ILE A 153 -2.62 13.22 -3.96
N SER A 154 -2.35 14.44 -3.51
CA SER A 154 -1.20 15.21 -4.02
C SER A 154 0.16 14.59 -3.69
N LYS A 155 0.20 13.61 -2.80
CA LYS A 155 1.39 12.84 -2.42
C LYS A 155 1.57 11.57 -3.27
N ILE A 156 0.66 11.27 -4.19
CA ILE A 156 0.80 10.15 -5.13
C ILE A 156 1.60 10.65 -6.33
N ASP A 157 2.71 9.99 -6.61
CA ASP A 157 3.66 10.43 -7.62
C ASP A 157 3.13 10.21 -9.04
N ARG A 158 2.36 9.14 -9.25
CA ARG A 158 1.71 8.83 -10.54
C ARG A 158 0.36 8.17 -10.35
N VAL A 159 -0.57 8.47 -11.24
CA VAL A 159 -1.91 7.87 -11.27
C VAL A 159 -2.16 7.33 -12.67
N PHE A 160 -2.44 6.05 -12.77
CA PHE A 160 -2.91 5.41 -14.00
C PHE A 160 -4.41 5.13 -13.84
N ALA A 161 -5.22 5.88 -14.57
CA ALA A 161 -6.66 5.65 -14.63
C ALA A 161 -6.98 4.41 -15.48
N ALA A 162 -8.03 3.69 -15.12
CA ALA A 162 -8.60 2.72 -16.03
C ALA A 162 -9.26 3.47 -17.19
N ASP A 163 -8.91 3.13 -18.42
CA ASP A 163 -9.67 3.60 -19.57
C ASP A 163 -11.08 2.99 -19.49
N ASP A 164 -12.08 3.85 -19.47
CA ASP A 164 -13.46 3.43 -19.61
C ASP A 164 -13.62 2.91 -21.06
N ALA A 165 -13.58 1.56 -21.22
CA ALA A 165 -13.92 0.89 -22.46
C ALA A 165 -15.44 0.72 -22.59
#